data_78d1d7bfe5b2e38b7cd1d6c71e59b4f5
#
_entry.id   78d1d7bfe5b2e38b7cd1d6c71e59b4f5
#
_cell.length_a   1.000
_cell.length_b   1.000
_cell.length_c   1.000
_cell.angle_alpha   90.00
_cell.angle_beta   90.00
_cell.angle_gamma   90.00
#
_symmetry.space_group_name_H-M   'P 1'
#
loop_
_entity.id
_entity.type
_entity.pdbx_description
1 polymer ?
#
loop_
_entity_poly.entity_id
_entity_poly.type
_entity_poly.pdbx_seq_one_letter_code
_entity_poly.pdbx_strand_id
1 'polypeptide(L)'
;MDDNFLTKERMASIRRIEEAVKALRNGLGILLIDDENRENEGDLIFSAEKMTVNQMALMIRECSGIVCLCLTSEKASELNLKLMVENNKSKYGTNFTISIEAADGVTTGVSASDRIVTIKAAIKKGATFTDIVSPGHIFPLVAKDNGVFERAGH
;
A
#
# COMPACT_ATOMS: atom_id res chain seq x y z
N MET A 1 5.76 37.05 -11.09
CA MET A 1 5.60 35.62 -11.43
C MET A 1 4.19 35.46 -12.01
N ASP A 2 4.12 34.89 -13.20
CA ASP A 2 2.90 34.96 -14.02
C ASP A 2 1.82 34.05 -13.41
N ASP A 3 0.70 34.59 -12.92
CA ASP A 3 -0.44 33.86 -12.35
C ASP A 3 -0.97 32.77 -13.31
N ASN A 4 -0.78 32.97 -14.59
CA ASN A 4 -1.19 32.05 -15.64
C ASN A 4 -0.28 30.79 -15.71
N PHE A 5 1.00 30.90 -15.35
CA PHE A 5 1.95 29.76 -15.30
C PHE A 5 1.63 28.86 -14.12
N LEU A 6 1.43 29.39 -12.92
CA LEU A 6 1.05 28.65 -11.71
C LEU A 6 -0.30 27.91 -11.90
N THR A 7 -1.23 28.52 -12.64
CA THR A 7 -2.52 27.90 -12.94
C THR A 7 -2.36 26.70 -13.89
N LYS A 8 -1.50 26.80 -14.90
CA LYS A 8 -1.24 25.69 -15.84
C LYS A 8 -0.56 24.50 -15.17
N GLU A 9 0.46 24.73 -14.33
CA GLU A 9 1.13 23.66 -13.59
C GLU A 9 0.19 22.96 -12.61
N ARG A 10 -0.64 23.74 -11.91
CA ARG A 10 -1.64 23.20 -10.98
C ARG A 10 -2.65 22.32 -11.71
N MET A 11 -3.14 22.75 -12.86
CA MET A 11 -4.07 21.97 -13.69
C MET A 11 -3.42 20.69 -14.23
N ALA A 12 -2.15 20.74 -14.64
CA ALA A 12 -1.41 19.56 -15.07
C ALA A 12 -1.22 18.56 -13.91
N SER A 13 -0.97 19.04 -12.69
CA SER A 13 -0.84 18.19 -11.49
C SER A 13 -2.15 17.51 -11.13
N ILE A 14 -3.26 18.25 -11.17
CA ILE A 14 -4.61 17.70 -10.94
C ILE A 14 -4.90 16.59 -11.96
N ARG A 15 -4.66 16.84 -13.26
CA ARG A 15 -4.88 15.85 -14.32
C ARG A 15 -4.07 14.57 -14.08
N ARG A 16 -2.79 14.66 -13.70
CA ARG A 16 -1.97 13.47 -13.38
C ARG A 16 -2.57 12.65 -12.25
N ILE A 17 -3.09 13.30 -11.20
CA ILE A 17 -3.75 12.61 -10.08
C ILE A 17 -5.03 11.92 -10.56
N GLU A 18 -5.86 12.61 -11.35
CA GLU A 18 -7.09 12.05 -11.90
C GLU A 18 -6.81 10.83 -12.81
N GLU A 19 -5.80 10.91 -13.66
CA GLU A 19 -5.35 9.80 -14.50
C GLU A 19 -4.85 8.61 -13.67
N ALA A 20 -4.07 8.86 -12.61
CA ALA A 20 -3.60 7.83 -11.69
C ALA A 20 -4.76 7.12 -10.96
N VAL A 21 -5.71 7.90 -10.43
CA VAL A 21 -6.92 7.35 -9.80
C VAL A 21 -7.74 6.52 -10.79
N LYS A 22 -7.90 7.00 -12.02
CA LYS A 22 -8.59 6.25 -13.10
C LYS A 22 -7.86 4.94 -13.44
N ALA A 23 -6.53 4.95 -13.50
CA ALA A 23 -5.72 3.75 -13.74
C ALA A 23 -5.96 2.72 -12.64
N LEU A 24 -5.85 3.09 -11.37
CA LEU A 24 -6.09 2.20 -10.22
C LEU A 24 -7.52 1.65 -10.19
N ARG A 25 -8.53 2.47 -10.51
CA ARG A 25 -9.92 2.03 -10.63
C ARG A 25 -10.14 1.00 -11.73
N ASN A 26 -9.31 1.02 -12.77
CA ASN A 26 -9.32 0.06 -13.87
C ASN A 26 -8.41 -1.17 -13.61
N GLY A 27 -7.80 -1.28 -12.44
CA GLY A 27 -6.88 -2.37 -12.08
C GLY A 27 -5.50 -2.27 -12.72
N LEU A 28 -5.15 -1.10 -13.23
CA LEU A 28 -3.80 -0.81 -13.73
C LEU A 28 -2.90 -0.37 -12.57
N GLY A 29 -1.59 -0.59 -12.72
CA GLY A 29 -0.58 -0.08 -11.79
C GLY A 29 -0.20 1.36 -12.10
N ILE A 30 0.28 2.06 -11.08
CA ILE A 30 0.93 3.37 -11.20
C ILE A 30 2.31 3.32 -10.56
N LEU A 31 3.22 4.14 -11.04
CA LEU A 31 4.49 4.41 -10.38
C LEU A 31 4.37 5.76 -9.67
N LEU A 32 4.49 5.73 -8.35
CA LEU A 32 4.49 6.93 -7.51
C LEU A 32 5.91 7.21 -7.03
N ILE A 33 6.40 8.40 -7.32
CA ILE A 33 7.76 8.85 -6.97
C ILE A 33 7.63 10.00 -5.97
N ASP A 34 8.43 9.97 -4.92
CA ASP A 34 8.49 11.06 -3.95
C ASP A 34 9.61 12.07 -4.29
N ASP A 35 9.72 13.12 -3.45
CA ASP A 35 10.68 14.21 -3.65
C ASP A 35 12.13 13.72 -3.53
N GLU A 36 13.02 14.28 -4.35
CA GLU A 36 14.46 13.99 -4.36
C GLU A 36 15.11 14.20 -2.99
N ASN A 37 14.61 15.16 -2.21
CA ASN A 37 15.12 15.46 -0.88
C ASN A 37 14.52 14.59 0.23
N ARG A 38 13.54 13.72 -0.10
CA ARG A 38 12.91 12.82 0.86
C ARG A 38 13.55 11.41 0.79
N GLU A 39 12.98 10.48 0.09
CA GLU A 39 13.52 9.13 -0.13
C GLU A 39 14.12 8.98 -1.52
N ASN A 40 13.63 9.75 -2.48
CA ASN A 40 13.96 9.66 -3.90
C ASN A 40 13.77 8.23 -4.42
N GLU A 41 12.66 7.62 -4.04
CA GLU A 41 12.30 6.25 -4.39
C GLU A 41 11.00 6.24 -5.19
N GLY A 42 10.77 5.15 -5.90
CA GLY A 42 9.54 4.91 -6.64
C GLY A 42 8.85 3.66 -6.17
N ASP A 43 7.56 3.78 -5.84
CA ASP A 43 6.71 2.65 -5.47
C ASP A 43 5.78 2.26 -6.61
N LEU A 44 5.74 0.96 -6.93
CA LEU A 44 4.76 0.40 -7.84
C LEU A 44 3.48 0.08 -7.06
N ILE A 45 2.39 0.75 -7.39
CA ILE A 45 1.13 0.71 -6.64
C ILE A 45 0.00 0.13 -7.48
N PHE A 46 -0.78 -0.77 -6.88
CA PHE A 46 -1.99 -1.35 -7.45
C PHE A 46 -3.15 -1.27 -6.46
N SER A 47 -4.38 -1.27 -6.99
CA SER A 47 -5.56 -1.46 -6.13
C SER A 47 -5.57 -2.87 -5.56
N ALA A 48 -5.59 -3.01 -4.24
CA ALA A 48 -5.67 -4.30 -3.56
C ALA A 48 -6.91 -5.12 -3.96
N GLU A 49 -8.04 -4.44 -4.23
CA GLU A 49 -9.28 -5.10 -4.67
C GLU A 49 -9.16 -5.73 -6.06
N LYS A 50 -8.38 -5.11 -6.96
CA LYS A 50 -8.31 -5.48 -8.38
C LYS A 50 -7.02 -6.21 -8.76
N MET A 51 -6.10 -6.34 -7.83
CA MET A 51 -4.79 -6.92 -8.06
C MET A 51 -4.88 -8.38 -8.51
N THR A 52 -4.12 -8.70 -9.54
CA THR A 52 -4.00 -10.04 -10.13
C THR A 52 -2.72 -10.75 -9.68
N VAL A 53 -2.69 -12.08 -9.81
CA VAL A 53 -1.50 -12.89 -9.52
C VAL A 53 -0.31 -12.47 -10.38
N ASN A 54 -0.52 -12.13 -11.66
CA ASN A 54 0.54 -11.67 -12.56
C ASN A 54 1.15 -10.33 -12.12
N GLN A 55 0.33 -9.40 -11.63
CA GLN A 55 0.80 -8.13 -11.08
C GLN A 55 1.59 -8.34 -9.78
N MET A 56 1.13 -9.23 -8.90
CA MET A 56 1.87 -9.62 -7.70
C MET A 56 3.22 -10.24 -8.06
N ALA A 57 3.26 -11.15 -9.02
CA ALA A 57 4.50 -11.76 -9.50
C ALA A 57 5.46 -10.70 -10.09
N LEU A 58 4.92 -9.69 -10.81
CA LEU A 58 5.70 -8.56 -11.29
C LEU A 58 6.34 -7.79 -10.13
N MET A 59 5.57 -7.42 -9.10
CA MET A 59 6.09 -6.71 -7.93
C MET A 59 7.19 -7.50 -7.21
N ILE A 60 7.01 -8.81 -7.04
CA ILE A 60 8.01 -9.66 -6.39
C ILE A 60 9.30 -9.75 -7.21
N ARG A 61 9.20 -9.81 -8.54
CA ARG A 61 10.35 -10.01 -9.43
C ARG A 61 11.11 -8.73 -9.72
N GLU A 62 10.40 -7.61 -9.97
CA GLU A 62 10.99 -6.38 -10.48
C GLU A 62 11.23 -5.32 -9.38
N CYS A 63 10.55 -5.43 -8.24
CA CYS A 63 10.70 -4.52 -7.11
C CYS A 63 11.51 -5.17 -5.99
N SER A 64 11.51 -4.55 -4.79
CA SER A 64 12.25 -5.05 -3.62
C SER A 64 11.74 -6.39 -3.07
N GLY A 65 10.55 -6.84 -3.50
CA GLY A 65 9.88 -8.03 -2.96
C GLY A 65 9.15 -7.80 -1.63
N ILE A 66 9.31 -6.65 -1.02
CA ILE A 66 8.55 -6.24 0.17
C ILE A 66 7.20 -5.70 -0.31
N VAL A 67 6.14 -6.49 -0.11
CA VAL A 67 4.79 -6.12 -0.50
C VAL A 67 4.05 -5.52 0.68
N CYS A 68 3.76 -4.23 0.60
CA CYS A 68 3.05 -3.48 1.62
C CYS A 68 1.55 -3.42 1.30
N LEU A 69 0.70 -3.64 2.32
CA LEU A 69 -0.75 -3.45 2.23
C LEU A 69 -1.13 -2.21 3.03
N CYS A 70 -1.41 -1.09 2.34
CA CYS A 70 -1.81 0.15 3.00
C CYS A 70 -3.26 0.07 3.46
N LEU A 71 -3.48 0.21 4.76
CA LEU A 71 -4.77 0.13 5.42
C LEU A 71 -5.07 1.43 6.18
N THR A 72 -6.34 1.76 6.33
CA THR A 72 -6.76 2.80 7.27
C THR A 72 -6.54 2.34 8.72
N SER A 73 -6.45 3.28 9.65
CA SER A 73 -6.36 2.99 11.09
C SER A 73 -7.55 2.15 11.58
N GLU A 74 -8.74 2.43 11.06
CA GLU A 74 -9.97 1.68 11.32
C GLU A 74 -9.83 0.21 10.89
N LYS A 75 -9.40 -0.02 9.62
CA LYS A 75 -9.24 -1.39 9.09
C LYS A 75 -8.15 -2.18 9.83
N ALA A 76 -7.04 -1.53 10.18
CA ALA A 76 -6.00 -2.17 10.99
C ALA A 76 -6.52 -2.57 12.38
N SER A 77 -7.40 -1.74 12.98
CA SER A 77 -8.04 -2.04 14.26
C SER A 77 -9.03 -3.20 14.15
N GLU A 78 -9.86 -3.27 13.10
CA GLU A 78 -10.76 -4.41 12.84
C GLU A 78 -10.00 -5.74 12.77
N LEU A 79 -8.82 -5.72 12.17
CA LEU A 79 -7.93 -6.88 12.06
C LEU A 79 -7.06 -7.09 13.31
N ASN A 80 -7.20 -6.26 14.35
CA ASN A 80 -6.37 -6.28 15.56
C ASN A 80 -4.85 -6.28 15.27
N LEU A 81 -4.44 -5.52 14.24
CA LEU A 81 -3.04 -5.42 13.84
C LEU A 81 -2.28 -4.48 14.79
N LYS A 82 -1.26 -5.00 15.43
CA LYS A 82 -0.35 -4.22 16.28
C LYS A 82 0.79 -3.66 15.42
N LEU A 83 1.28 -2.49 15.81
CA LEU A 83 2.52 -1.95 15.23
C LEU A 83 3.67 -2.93 15.45
N MET A 84 4.56 -3.05 14.48
CA MET A 84 5.71 -3.95 14.53
C MET A 84 6.65 -3.61 15.70
N VAL A 85 6.71 -2.34 16.08
CA VAL A 85 7.50 -1.85 17.22
C VAL A 85 6.72 -0.82 18.03
N GLU A 86 6.91 -0.81 19.35
CA GLU A 86 6.31 0.19 20.24
C GLU A 86 6.95 1.58 20.05
N ASN A 87 8.27 1.59 19.87
CA ASN A 87 9.04 2.81 19.67
C ASN A 87 9.68 2.82 18.28
N ASN A 88 9.00 3.48 17.34
CA ASN A 88 9.48 3.59 15.96
C ASN A 88 10.62 4.60 15.85
N LYS A 89 11.83 4.10 15.60
CA LYS A 89 13.05 4.88 15.42
C LYS A 89 13.43 5.07 13.95
N SER A 90 12.58 4.64 13.00
CA SER A 90 12.88 4.83 11.58
C SER A 90 12.83 6.31 11.20
N LYS A 91 13.71 6.71 10.29
CA LYS A 91 13.88 8.11 9.85
C LYS A 91 12.55 8.77 9.43
N TYR A 92 11.70 8.01 8.77
CA TYR A 92 10.43 8.52 8.21
C TYR A 92 9.19 8.09 9.00
N GLY A 93 9.35 7.34 10.08
CA GLY A 93 8.27 6.96 10.99
C GLY A 93 7.17 6.13 10.32
N THR A 94 7.53 5.25 9.38
CA THR A 94 6.57 4.40 8.67
C THR A 94 5.90 3.42 9.64
N ASN A 95 4.57 3.44 9.70
CA ASN A 95 3.76 2.65 10.63
C ASN A 95 3.56 1.22 10.12
N PHE A 96 4.62 0.42 10.06
CA PHE A 96 4.51 -1.00 9.81
C PHE A 96 3.78 -1.70 10.97
N THR A 97 2.88 -2.60 10.62
CA THR A 97 2.34 -3.58 11.57
C THR A 97 3.12 -4.89 11.50
N ILE A 98 2.81 -5.82 12.40
CA ILE A 98 3.24 -7.20 12.25
C ILE A 98 2.83 -7.73 10.87
N SER A 99 3.69 -8.54 10.23
CA SER A 99 3.38 -9.15 8.93
C SER A 99 2.29 -10.20 9.06
N ILE A 100 1.54 -10.41 7.99
CA ILE A 100 0.36 -11.28 8.00
C ILE A 100 0.39 -12.33 6.90
N GLU A 101 -0.37 -13.39 7.13
CA GLU A 101 -0.80 -14.38 6.17
C GLU A 101 -2.31 -14.60 6.27
N ALA A 102 -2.97 -15.13 5.22
CA ALA A 102 -4.35 -15.59 5.35
C ALA A 102 -4.40 -16.80 6.29
N ALA A 103 -5.46 -16.87 7.13
CA ALA A 103 -5.65 -18.03 8.00
C ALA A 103 -5.93 -19.32 7.22
N ASP A 104 -6.55 -19.18 6.04
CA ASP A 104 -6.94 -20.29 5.17
C ASP A 104 -6.60 -20.00 3.70
N GLY A 105 -6.46 -21.07 2.90
CA GLY A 105 -6.33 -20.97 1.44
C GLY A 105 -4.93 -20.64 0.93
N VAL A 106 -3.93 -20.64 1.78
CA VAL A 106 -2.51 -20.46 1.42
C VAL A 106 -1.71 -21.74 1.63
N THR A 107 -0.59 -21.86 0.96
CA THR A 107 0.39 -22.94 1.19
C THR A 107 1.49 -22.46 2.15
N THR A 108 2.59 -21.93 1.61
CA THR A 108 3.68 -21.37 2.41
C THR A 108 3.59 -19.84 2.57
N GLY A 109 2.62 -19.20 1.93
CA GLY A 109 2.44 -17.74 1.95
C GLY A 109 3.35 -16.97 1.00
N VAL A 110 4.42 -17.58 0.50
CA VAL A 110 5.49 -16.90 -0.27
C VAL A 110 5.07 -16.58 -1.69
N SER A 111 4.30 -17.47 -2.34
CA SER A 111 3.95 -17.37 -3.75
C SER A 111 3.10 -16.12 -4.05
N ALA A 112 3.12 -15.67 -5.31
CA ALA A 112 2.27 -14.57 -5.76
C ALA A 112 0.77 -14.87 -5.53
N SER A 113 0.35 -16.12 -5.74
CA SER A 113 -1.03 -16.56 -5.47
C SER A 113 -1.38 -16.50 -3.98
N ASP A 114 -0.51 -17.00 -3.09
CA ASP A 114 -0.74 -16.98 -1.65
C ASP A 114 -0.82 -15.53 -1.13
N ARG A 115 0.05 -14.65 -1.62
CA ARG A 115 0.02 -13.23 -1.24
C ARG A 115 -1.27 -12.54 -1.67
N ILE A 116 -1.82 -12.89 -2.85
CA ILE A 116 -3.14 -12.39 -3.28
C ILE A 116 -4.25 -12.93 -2.36
N VAL A 117 -4.21 -14.21 -1.97
CA VAL A 117 -5.18 -14.78 -1.01
C VAL A 117 -5.12 -14.01 0.31
N THR A 118 -3.93 -13.74 0.82
CA THR A 118 -3.72 -12.97 2.05
C THR A 118 -4.29 -11.55 1.95
N ILE A 119 -3.99 -10.83 0.86
CA ILE A 119 -4.54 -9.48 0.64
C ILE A 119 -6.08 -9.54 0.61
N LYS A 120 -6.66 -10.46 -0.15
CA LYS A 120 -8.14 -10.61 -0.25
C LYS A 120 -8.77 -10.95 1.10
N ALA A 121 -8.16 -11.81 1.90
CA ALA A 121 -8.62 -12.12 3.25
C ALA A 121 -8.64 -10.86 4.14
N ALA A 122 -7.58 -10.05 4.10
CA ALA A 122 -7.47 -8.86 4.91
C ALA A 122 -8.46 -7.74 4.52
N ILE A 123 -8.70 -7.54 3.20
CA ILE A 123 -9.54 -6.42 2.72
C ILE A 123 -11.02 -6.76 2.56
N LYS A 124 -11.43 -8.02 2.70
CA LYS A 124 -12.85 -8.39 2.54
C LYS A 124 -13.72 -7.62 3.53
N LYS A 125 -14.96 -7.35 3.14
CA LYS A 125 -15.95 -6.73 4.04
C LYS A 125 -16.20 -7.63 5.25
N GLY A 126 -16.10 -7.07 6.45
CA GLY A 126 -16.26 -7.79 7.71
C GLY A 126 -15.09 -8.72 8.06
N ALA A 127 -13.91 -8.56 7.41
CA ALA A 127 -12.71 -9.27 7.83
C ALA A 127 -12.33 -8.92 9.28
N THR A 128 -11.93 -9.93 10.03
CA THR A 128 -11.52 -9.83 11.42
C THR A 128 -10.15 -10.48 11.63
N PHE A 129 -9.61 -10.39 12.84
CA PHE A 129 -8.35 -11.03 13.21
C PHE A 129 -8.33 -12.56 13.00
N THR A 130 -9.51 -13.22 12.90
CA THR A 130 -9.61 -14.65 12.64
C THR A 130 -9.37 -15.03 11.17
N ASP A 131 -9.42 -14.06 10.25
CA ASP A 131 -9.19 -14.27 8.82
C ASP A 131 -7.72 -14.23 8.43
N ILE A 132 -6.87 -13.82 9.36
CA ILE A 132 -5.43 -13.66 9.16
C ILE A 132 -4.65 -14.30 10.32
N VAL A 133 -3.39 -14.64 10.06
CA VAL A 133 -2.41 -15.09 11.04
C VAL A 133 -1.13 -14.27 10.93
N SER A 134 -0.28 -14.32 11.93
CA SER A 134 1.03 -13.68 11.95
C SER A 134 2.08 -14.67 12.51
N PRO A 135 3.34 -14.62 12.05
CA PRO A 135 3.85 -13.75 10.97
C PRO A 135 3.45 -14.21 9.57
N GLY A 136 3.79 -13.41 8.55
CA GLY A 136 3.53 -13.76 7.15
C GLY A 136 4.37 -12.96 6.16
N HIS A 137 3.96 -12.93 4.89
CA HIS A 137 4.71 -12.36 3.77
C HIS A 137 4.08 -11.09 3.17
N ILE A 138 2.99 -10.61 3.77
CA ILE A 138 2.41 -9.29 3.49
C ILE A 138 2.66 -8.38 4.68
N PHE A 139 3.08 -7.15 4.41
CA PHE A 139 3.45 -6.15 5.41
C PHE A 139 2.41 -5.02 5.44
N PRO A 140 1.41 -5.06 6.34
CA PRO A 140 0.45 -3.97 6.42
C PRO A 140 1.11 -2.69 6.94
N LEU A 141 0.68 -1.56 6.35
CA LEU A 141 1.02 -0.21 6.76
C LEU A 141 -0.25 0.50 7.22
N VAL A 142 -0.19 1.18 8.36
CA VAL A 142 -1.28 2.06 8.80
C VAL A 142 -1.06 3.45 8.21
N ALA A 143 -1.91 3.83 7.26
CA ALA A 143 -1.91 5.17 6.68
C ALA A 143 -2.33 6.21 7.72
N LYS A 144 -1.81 7.43 7.60
CA LYS A 144 -2.29 8.57 8.39
C LYS A 144 -3.69 8.99 7.94
N ASP A 145 -4.55 9.39 8.86
CA ASP A 145 -5.96 9.68 8.58
C ASP A 145 -6.15 10.79 7.56
N ASN A 146 -5.29 11.81 7.56
CA ASN A 146 -5.28 12.88 6.57
C ASN A 146 -4.31 12.61 5.39
N GLY A 147 -3.81 11.38 5.25
CA GLY A 147 -2.93 10.97 4.17
C GLY A 147 -1.70 11.86 4.00
N VAL A 148 -1.44 12.29 2.76
CA VAL A 148 -0.26 13.11 2.41
C VAL A 148 -0.23 14.48 3.06
N PHE A 149 -1.35 15.00 3.53
CA PHE A 149 -1.41 16.28 4.25
C PHE A 149 -0.88 16.18 5.67
N GLU A 150 -0.83 14.98 6.24
CA GLU A 150 -0.23 14.73 7.55
C GLU A 150 1.19 14.16 7.43
N ARG A 151 1.42 13.27 6.46
CA ARG A 151 2.72 12.65 6.22
C ARG A 151 3.01 12.59 4.73
N ALA A 152 3.96 13.40 4.27
CA ALA A 152 4.45 13.32 2.90
C ALA A 152 5.13 11.95 2.68
N GLY A 153 4.63 11.18 1.74
CA GLY A 153 5.18 9.86 1.44
C GLY A 153 4.25 9.02 0.57
N HIS A 154 4.81 7.98 -0.04
CA HIS A 154 3.99 7.04 -0.77
C HIS A 154 3.19 6.19 0.23
#